data_1e81cf3d67b714c11aead87776d9e249
#
_entry.id   1e81cf3d67b714c11aead87776d9e249
#
_cell.length_a   1.000
_cell.length_b   1.000
_cell.length_c   1.000
_cell.angle_alpha   90.00
_cell.angle_beta   90.00
_cell.angle_gamma   90.00
#
_symmetry.space_group_name_H-M   'P 1'
#
loop_
_entity.id
_entity.type
_entity.pdbx_description
1 polymer ?
#
loop_
_entity_poly.entity_id
_entity_poly.type
_entity_poly.pdbx_seq_one_letter_code
_entity_poly.pdbx_strand_id
1 'polypeptide(L)'
;MPERFNSSPARFPVLHCPLSLLHDPPHEILSGRCQPYFESPERYHRILDGLLSSGRGADAAFDEVKLDWRPEEVETEELRCAVAAVHDGDYLTFLREIYDEWVAQGGSNEAVLPETFVRSDMLLEPTRLPGNVDQSAIARTGLFSCDLSAPITAHTWTAALASARVAIEATKRITSDPPLRGAFALWGAALPFPLARWHIDLSSSLFGTAARPDTMLGLRSAHGAAASLPKVAILDIDYHHGNGTSKVFYDDPSVLYVSLHGSPDYPYYTGASSERGGPSALGTNVNYPLPLGTDNATYLKTLTMAGEVIKSFDAEFLFVSLGVDTFVDDPITDFHLTLEAYPQMGTLIASLGLRTLFVMEGGYCLPAIGACVRGVLEGFVAAGATGAAI
;
A
#
# COMPACT_ATOMS: atom_id res chain seq x y z
N MET A 1 3.54 -24.84 -43.07
CA MET A 1 4.15 -24.77 -41.73
C MET A 1 3.63 -23.50 -41.08
N PRO A 2 2.92 -23.54 -39.95
CA PRO A 2 2.54 -22.30 -39.28
C PRO A 2 3.78 -21.70 -38.64
N GLU A 3 4.01 -20.43 -38.92
CA GLU A 3 5.03 -19.62 -38.29
C GLU A 3 4.82 -19.64 -36.75
N ARG A 4 5.81 -20.16 -36.02
CA ARG A 4 5.87 -20.02 -34.60
C ARG A 4 6.14 -18.53 -34.32
N PHE A 5 5.13 -17.80 -33.93
CA PHE A 5 5.33 -16.50 -33.29
C PHE A 5 6.12 -16.74 -32.02
N ASN A 6 7.39 -16.41 -32.10
CA ASN A 6 8.32 -16.38 -30.99
C ASN A 6 8.04 -15.10 -30.19
N SER A 7 6.91 -15.07 -29.47
CA SER A 7 6.65 -13.98 -28.51
C SER A 7 7.58 -14.22 -27.33
N SER A 8 8.59 -13.38 -27.19
CA SER A 8 9.35 -13.29 -25.93
C SER A 8 8.34 -13.22 -24.77
N PRO A 9 8.59 -13.93 -23.66
CA PRO A 9 7.68 -13.85 -22.52
C PRO A 9 7.50 -12.39 -22.12
N ALA A 10 6.25 -11.98 -21.88
CA ALA A 10 5.94 -10.62 -21.42
C ALA A 10 6.74 -10.35 -20.16
N ARG A 11 7.55 -9.29 -20.16
CA ARG A 11 8.36 -8.90 -19.02
C ARG A 11 7.46 -8.37 -17.91
N PHE A 12 7.91 -8.52 -16.67
CA PHE A 12 7.17 -8.02 -15.51
C PHE A 12 7.34 -6.50 -15.37
N PRO A 13 6.29 -5.68 -15.56
CA PRO A 13 6.41 -4.23 -15.53
C PRO A 13 6.56 -3.69 -14.10
N VAL A 14 7.48 -2.75 -13.93
CA VAL A 14 7.72 -1.95 -12.74
C VAL A 14 7.31 -0.52 -13.06
N LEU A 15 6.15 -0.11 -12.57
CA LEU A 15 5.63 1.24 -12.80
C LEU A 15 6.04 2.17 -11.66
N HIS A 16 6.52 3.34 -11.99
CA HIS A 16 6.92 4.34 -11.00
C HIS A 16 6.80 5.77 -11.53
N CYS A 17 6.67 6.73 -10.60
CA CYS A 17 6.63 8.16 -10.92
C CYS A 17 7.53 8.95 -9.95
N PRO A 18 8.51 9.71 -10.44
CA PRO A 18 9.39 10.52 -9.59
C PRO A 18 8.67 11.58 -8.75
N LEU A 19 7.46 11.99 -9.11
CA LEU A 19 6.69 12.95 -8.31
C LEU A 19 6.34 12.41 -6.93
N SER A 20 6.31 11.09 -6.74
CA SER A 20 6.12 10.49 -5.41
C SER A 20 7.28 10.78 -4.45
N LEU A 21 8.47 11.15 -4.97
CA LEU A 21 9.64 11.53 -4.17
C LEU A 21 9.58 12.97 -3.61
N LEU A 22 8.60 13.75 -4.02
CA LEU A 22 8.44 15.13 -3.53
C LEU A 22 8.02 15.19 -2.06
N HIS A 23 7.45 14.12 -1.51
CA HIS A 23 7.21 13.98 -0.09
C HIS A 23 8.48 13.49 0.57
N ASP A 24 9.21 14.41 1.20
CA ASP A 24 10.49 14.17 1.85
C ASP A 24 10.62 15.06 3.09
N PRO A 25 9.85 14.79 4.15
CA PRO A 25 9.98 15.53 5.39
C PRO A 25 11.34 15.22 6.05
N PRO A 26 11.99 16.21 6.70
CA PRO A 26 13.32 16.02 7.26
C PRO A 26 13.33 15.11 8.48
N HIS A 27 12.22 15.09 9.24
CA HIS A 27 12.12 14.41 10.52
C HIS A 27 10.71 13.86 10.76
N GLU A 28 10.67 12.85 11.62
CA GLU A 28 9.46 12.33 12.25
C GLU A 28 9.66 12.19 13.76
N ILE A 29 8.58 11.93 14.50
CA ILE A 29 8.66 11.62 15.92
C ILE A 29 8.17 10.20 16.14
N LEU A 30 9.10 9.30 16.42
CA LEU A 30 8.82 7.90 16.72
C LEU A 30 9.26 7.60 18.16
N SER A 31 8.40 6.96 18.95
CA SER A 31 8.65 6.63 20.35
C SER A 31 9.13 7.83 21.20
N GLY A 32 8.59 9.03 20.92
CA GLY A 32 8.94 10.28 21.61
C GLY A 32 10.30 10.86 21.23
N ARG A 33 10.95 10.36 20.18
CA ARG A 33 12.24 10.84 19.69
C ARG A 33 12.07 11.47 18.32
N CYS A 34 12.58 12.68 18.14
CA CYS A 34 12.75 13.30 16.83
C CYS A 34 13.92 12.62 16.12
N GLN A 35 13.68 12.09 14.94
CA GLN A 35 14.66 11.36 14.15
C GLN A 35 14.46 11.62 12.65
N PRO A 36 15.46 11.30 11.79
CA PRO A 36 15.28 11.38 10.37
C PRO A 36 14.10 10.53 9.90
N TYR A 37 13.37 11.03 8.92
CA TYR A 37 12.22 10.31 8.36
C TYR A 37 12.64 9.00 7.69
N PHE A 38 12.06 7.89 8.12
CA PHE A 38 12.46 6.57 7.62
C PHE A 38 11.99 6.31 6.18
N GLU A 39 10.84 6.84 5.78
CA GLU A 39 10.32 6.68 4.43
C GLU A 39 10.94 7.65 3.43
N SER A 40 12.27 7.69 3.42
CA SER A 40 13.03 8.60 2.58
C SER A 40 12.99 8.21 1.10
N PRO A 41 13.21 9.18 0.17
CA PRO A 41 13.39 8.93 -1.26
C PRO A 41 14.45 7.88 -1.61
N GLU A 42 15.44 7.68 -0.72
CA GLU A 42 16.51 6.68 -0.93
C GLU A 42 15.94 5.25 -1.03
N ARG A 43 14.85 4.93 -0.31
CA ARG A 43 14.17 3.62 -0.42
C ARG A 43 13.78 3.32 -1.87
N TYR A 44 13.14 4.27 -2.52
CA TYR A 44 12.73 4.15 -3.92
C TYR A 44 13.94 3.89 -4.85
N HIS A 45 15.02 4.63 -4.69
CA HIS A 45 16.22 4.46 -5.51
C HIS A 45 16.86 3.09 -5.29
N ARG A 46 16.97 2.64 -4.04
CA ARG A 46 17.51 1.32 -3.70
C ARG A 46 16.68 0.17 -4.27
N ILE A 47 15.34 0.30 -4.24
CA ILE A 47 14.44 -0.70 -4.82
C ILE A 47 14.61 -0.72 -6.35
N LEU A 48 14.53 0.43 -7.00
CA LEU A 48 14.65 0.52 -8.45
C LEU A 48 16.00 0.00 -8.95
N ASP A 49 17.08 0.40 -8.30
CA ASP A 49 18.44 -0.10 -8.60
C ASP A 49 18.52 -1.62 -8.38
N GLY A 50 17.95 -2.14 -7.29
CA GLY A 50 17.89 -3.57 -7.01
C GLY A 50 17.20 -4.36 -8.11
N LEU A 51 16.10 -3.86 -8.64
CA LEU A 51 15.32 -4.50 -9.69
C LEU A 51 15.99 -4.41 -11.07
N LEU A 52 16.62 -3.28 -11.38
CA LEU A 52 17.21 -3.02 -12.69
C LEU A 52 18.69 -3.42 -12.81
N SER A 53 19.34 -3.83 -11.72
CA SER A 53 20.77 -4.20 -11.68
C SER A 53 21.12 -5.44 -12.51
N SER A 54 20.17 -6.31 -12.83
CA SER A 54 20.36 -7.52 -13.64
C SER A 54 20.51 -7.27 -15.15
N GLY A 55 20.55 -6.01 -15.57
CA GLY A 55 20.77 -5.60 -16.95
C GLY A 55 19.54 -4.99 -17.62
N ARG A 56 19.78 -3.97 -18.47
CA ARG A 56 18.82 -3.44 -19.44
C ARG A 56 19.03 -4.19 -20.74
N GLY A 57 18.11 -5.03 -21.14
CA GLY A 57 18.25 -5.80 -22.40
C GLY A 57 17.23 -6.93 -22.53
N ALA A 58 17.41 -7.78 -23.54
CA ALA A 58 16.48 -8.84 -23.87
C ALA A 58 16.29 -9.89 -22.76
N ASP A 59 17.26 -10.02 -21.86
CA ASP A 59 17.24 -11.01 -20.76
C ASP A 59 16.84 -10.42 -19.41
N ALA A 60 16.41 -9.13 -19.34
CA ALA A 60 15.95 -8.51 -18.11
C ALA A 60 14.59 -9.11 -17.66
N ALA A 61 14.51 -9.48 -16.39
CA ALA A 61 13.25 -10.00 -15.82
C ALA A 61 12.19 -8.90 -15.68
N PHE A 62 12.61 -7.66 -15.46
CA PHE A 62 11.76 -6.51 -15.19
C PHE A 62 11.79 -5.49 -16.34
N ASP A 63 10.66 -4.85 -16.58
CA ASP A 63 10.46 -3.78 -17.55
C ASP A 63 10.17 -2.47 -16.83
N GLU A 64 11.09 -1.51 -16.90
CA GLU A 64 10.92 -0.21 -16.28
C GLU A 64 9.89 0.62 -17.04
N VAL A 65 8.84 1.07 -16.34
CA VAL A 65 7.79 1.92 -16.86
C VAL A 65 7.76 3.22 -16.05
N LYS A 66 8.60 4.15 -16.45
CA LYS A 66 8.63 5.47 -15.85
C LYS A 66 7.47 6.33 -16.34
N LEU A 67 6.68 6.85 -15.41
CA LEU A 67 5.54 7.73 -15.66
C LEU A 67 5.97 9.17 -15.39
N ASP A 68 6.29 9.91 -16.45
CA ASP A 68 6.81 11.27 -16.39
C ASP A 68 5.67 12.30 -16.51
N TRP A 69 4.79 12.37 -15.51
CA TRP A 69 3.77 13.39 -15.42
C TRP A 69 4.36 14.71 -14.86
N ARG A 70 3.79 15.82 -15.28
CA ARG A 70 4.02 17.11 -14.62
C ARG A 70 3.08 17.22 -13.40
N PRO A 71 3.41 17.99 -12.35
CA PRO A 71 2.57 18.14 -11.17
C PRO A 71 1.10 18.49 -11.51
N GLU A 72 0.88 19.40 -12.47
CA GLU A 72 -0.45 19.82 -12.92
C GLU A 72 -1.23 18.75 -13.71
N GLU A 73 -0.57 17.71 -14.17
CA GLU A 73 -1.17 16.59 -14.92
C GLU A 73 -1.58 15.42 -14.03
N VAL A 74 -1.10 15.40 -12.78
CA VAL A 74 -1.33 14.25 -11.88
C VAL A 74 -2.79 14.13 -11.51
N GLU A 75 -3.46 15.22 -11.19
CA GLU A 75 -4.84 15.24 -10.73
C GLU A 75 -5.83 15.15 -11.89
N THR A 76 -6.19 13.95 -12.30
CA THR A 76 -7.23 13.69 -13.30
C THR A 76 -8.60 13.55 -12.66
N GLU A 77 -9.69 13.67 -13.45
CA GLU A 77 -11.05 13.43 -12.96
C GLU A 77 -11.23 11.99 -12.46
N GLU A 78 -10.69 11.02 -13.19
CA GLU A 78 -10.70 9.61 -12.79
C GLU A 78 -10.05 9.41 -11.41
N LEU A 79 -8.87 10.01 -11.21
CA LEU A 79 -8.16 9.92 -9.94
C LEU A 79 -8.94 10.59 -8.80
N ARG A 80 -9.52 11.79 -9.04
CA ARG A 80 -10.38 12.45 -8.05
C ARG A 80 -11.55 11.60 -7.63
N CYS A 81 -12.25 10.99 -8.58
CA CYS A 81 -13.36 10.08 -8.29
C CYS A 81 -12.89 8.86 -7.49
N ALA A 82 -11.76 8.26 -7.86
CA ALA A 82 -11.22 7.09 -7.18
C ALA A 82 -10.82 7.40 -5.73
N VAL A 83 -10.13 8.52 -5.50
CA VAL A 83 -9.70 8.95 -4.16
C VAL A 83 -10.90 9.35 -3.30
N ALA A 84 -11.87 10.11 -3.84
CA ALA A 84 -13.10 10.49 -3.13
C ALA A 84 -14.01 9.30 -2.81
N ALA A 85 -13.87 8.20 -3.51
CA ALA A 85 -14.62 6.98 -3.22
C ALA A 85 -14.10 6.24 -1.97
N VAL A 86 -12.86 6.51 -1.55
CA VAL A 86 -12.19 5.88 -0.39
C VAL A 86 -12.11 6.83 0.79
N HIS A 87 -11.81 8.10 0.53
CA HIS A 87 -11.51 9.09 1.55
C HIS A 87 -12.65 10.09 1.74
N ASP A 88 -12.79 10.60 2.97
CA ASP A 88 -13.73 11.66 3.29
C ASP A 88 -13.33 12.97 2.62
N GLY A 89 -14.30 13.73 2.09
CA GLY A 89 -14.06 15.00 1.41
C GLY A 89 -13.41 16.06 2.30
N ASP A 90 -13.76 16.10 3.59
CA ASP A 90 -13.15 17.03 4.56
C ASP A 90 -11.67 16.71 4.77
N TYR A 91 -11.32 15.42 4.80
CA TYR A 91 -9.94 14.97 4.89
C TYR A 91 -9.14 15.35 3.62
N LEU A 92 -9.69 15.12 2.44
CA LEU A 92 -9.02 15.46 1.19
C LEU A 92 -8.77 16.97 1.07
N THR A 93 -9.74 17.78 1.52
CA THR A 93 -9.58 19.23 1.61
C THR A 93 -8.49 19.59 2.62
N PHE A 94 -8.51 18.99 3.79
CA PHE A 94 -7.46 19.17 4.80
C PHE A 94 -6.08 18.89 4.24
N LEU A 95 -5.85 17.72 3.66
CA LEU A 95 -4.52 17.34 3.16
C LEU A 95 -3.99 18.26 2.05
N ARG A 96 -4.89 18.81 1.24
CA ARG A 96 -4.55 19.76 0.16
C ARG A 96 -4.11 21.11 0.71
N GLU A 97 -4.72 21.60 1.80
CA GLU A 97 -4.64 23.00 2.23
C GLU A 97 -3.81 23.20 3.49
N ILE A 98 -3.66 22.16 4.32
CA ILE A 98 -3.16 22.30 5.68
C ILE A 98 -1.73 22.86 5.76
N TYR A 99 -0.86 22.53 4.82
CA TYR A 99 0.52 23.03 4.87
C TYR A 99 0.57 24.55 4.71
N ASP A 100 -0.13 25.11 3.73
CA ASP A 100 -0.15 26.55 3.49
C ASP A 100 -0.80 27.31 4.65
N GLU A 101 -1.88 26.78 5.19
CA GLU A 101 -2.56 27.36 6.36
C GLU A 101 -1.69 27.32 7.61
N TRP A 102 -0.99 26.19 7.85
CA TRP A 102 -0.09 26.00 8.96
C TRP A 102 1.05 27.04 8.94
N VAL A 103 1.70 27.19 7.79
CA VAL A 103 2.77 28.18 7.60
C VAL A 103 2.24 29.61 7.76
N ALA A 104 1.06 29.91 7.20
CA ALA A 104 0.43 31.23 7.30
C ALA A 104 0.07 31.61 8.76
N GLN A 105 -0.18 30.61 9.62
CA GLN A 105 -0.45 30.79 11.05
C GLN A 105 0.83 30.75 11.93
N GLY A 106 2.02 30.69 11.32
CA GLY A 106 3.31 30.73 12.02
C GLY A 106 3.86 29.35 12.42
N GLY A 107 3.29 28.26 11.88
CA GLY A 107 3.83 26.92 12.02
C GLY A 107 5.16 26.73 11.27
N SER A 108 5.85 25.62 11.54
CA SER A 108 7.11 25.27 10.88
C SER A 108 6.93 25.15 9.36
N ASN A 109 7.88 25.65 8.59
CA ASN A 109 7.90 25.43 7.14
C ASN A 109 8.57 24.10 6.73
N GLU A 110 9.02 23.30 7.65
CA GLU A 110 9.58 21.98 7.35
C GLU A 110 8.47 20.95 7.16
N ALA A 111 7.55 20.88 8.12
CA ALA A 111 6.41 19.97 8.07
C ALA A 111 5.32 20.36 9.07
N VAL A 112 4.11 19.91 8.79
CA VAL A 112 2.96 19.96 9.70
C VAL A 112 2.98 18.71 10.57
N LEU A 113 2.92 18.89 11.87
CA LEU A 113 2.79 17.83 12.87
C LEU A 113 1.77 18.23 13.93
N PRO A 114 0.90 17.32 14.41
CA PRO A 114 -0.09 17.67 15.41
C PRO A 114 0.55 17.96 16.80
N GLU A 115 0.03 18.96 17.49
CA GLU A 115 0.35 19.20 18.91
C GLU A 115 -0.58 18.42 19.85
N THR A 116 -1.77 18.07 19.37
CA THR A 116 -2.81 17.39 20.14
C THR A 116 -3.64 16.49 19.23
N PHE A 117 -4.28 15.50 19.80
CA PHE A 117 -5.18 14.60 19.10
C PHE A 117 -6.58 14.69 19.69
N VAL A 118 -7.61 14.60 18.83
CA VAL A 118 -8.98 14.61 19.30
C VAL A 118 -9.31 13.31 20.04
N ARG A 119 -9.79 13.44 21.25
CA ARG A 119 -10.33 12.33 22.04
C ARG A 119 -11.86 12.46 22.13
N SER A 120 -12.56 11.50 21.56
CA SER A 120 -14.03 11.49 21.52
C SER A 120 -14.67 11.48 22.89
N ASP A 121 -14.02 10.83 23.88
CA ASP A 121 -14.49 10.75 25.27
C ASP A 121 -14.36 12.07 26.03
N MET A 122 -13.60 13.03 25.50
CA MET A 122 -13.46 14.38 26.07
C MET A 122 -14.40 15.41 25.41
N LEU A 123 -15.08 15.05 24.33
CA LEU A 123 -16.01 15.94 23.66
C LEU A 123 -17.35 15.95 24.42
N LEU A 124 -17.80 17.14 24.82
CA LEU A 124 -19.09 17.31 25.51
C LEU A 124 -20.28 17.02 24.58
N GLU A 125 -20.08 17.22 23.29
CA GLU A 125 -21.06 16.92 22.23
C GLU A 125 -20.38 16.08 21.12
N PRO A 126 -20.33 14.74 21.25
CA PRO A 126 -19.61 13.87 20.29
C PRO A 126 -20.12 13.95 18.84
N THR A 127 -21.37 14.40 18.63
CA THR A 127 -21.98 14.60 17.31
C THR A 127 -21.54 15.90 16.65
N ARG A 128 -20.89 16.78 17.38
CA ARG A 128 -20.36 18.05 16.92
C ARG A 128 -18.86 17.94 16.62
N LEU A 129 -18.46 16.94 15.85
CA LEU A 129 -17.12 16.98 15.26
C LEU A 129 -17.06 18.14 14.25
N PRO A 130 -15.95 18.84 14.23
CA PRO A 130 -15.84 20.22 13.84
C PRO A 130 -15.80 20.48 12.34
N GLY A 131 -16.75 20.01 11.56
CA GLY A 131 -16.93 20.50 10.20
C GLY A 131 -17.47 21.94 10.13
N ASN A 132 -17.88 22.52 11.27
CA ASN A 132 -18.50 23.85 11.36
C ASN A 132 -17.90 24.78 12.43
N VAL A 133 -16.71 24.47 12.95
CA VAL A 133 -16.02 25.37 13.87
C VAL A 133 -14.83 25.96 13.14
N ASP A 134 -14.73 27.27 13.17
CA ASP A 134 -13.59 28.04 12.68
C ASP A 134 -12.33 27.62 13.45
N GLN A 135 -11.65 26.57 12.96
CA GLN A 135 -10.55 25.93 13.65
C GLN A 135 -9.23 26.38 13.04
N SER A 136 -8.28 26.68 13.93
CA SER A 136 -6.91 26.90 13.52
C SER A 136 -6.33 25.67 12.81
N ALA A 137 -5.32 25.87 11.96
CA ALA A 137 -4.58 24.78 11.32
C ALA A 137 -4.07 23.77 12.35
N ILE A 138 -3.62 24.23 13.54
CA ILE A 138 -3.16 23.39 14.65
C ILE A 138 -4.27 22.42 15.10
N ALA A 139 -5.49 22.92 15.33
CA ALA A 139 -6.60 22.08 15.79
C ALA A 139 -7.02 21.07 14.71
N ARG A 140 -7.08 21.49 13.44
CA ARG A 140 -7.43 20.61 12.32
C ARG A 140 -6.39 19.50 12.11
N THR A 141 -5.11 19.80 12.32
CA THR A 141 -4.04 18.80 12.22
C THR A 141 -4.28 17.64 13.19
N GLY A 142 -4.60 17.93 14.44
CA GLY A 142 -4.89 16.88 15.44
C GLY A 142 -6.21 16.12 15.22
N LEU A 143 -7.10 16.64 14.37
CA LEU A 143 -8.33 15.96 13.98
C LEU A 143 -8.07 14.86 12.94
N PHE A 144 -7.15 15.13 12.02
CA PHE A 144 -6.89 14.27 10.85
C PHE A 144 -5.58 13.47 10.93
N SER A 145 -4.81 13.61 11.99
CA SER A 145 -3.61 12.80 12.23
C SER A 145 -3.86 11.77 13.33
N CYS A 146 -3.20 10.62 13.24
CA CYS A 146 -3.30 9.55 14.24
C CYS A 146 -2.02 9.42 15.08
N ASP A 147 -0.89 9.89 14.57
CA ASP A 147 0.43 9.84 15.21
C ASP A 147 1.31 11.01 14.80
N LEU A 148 2.60 10.91 15.10
CA LEU A 148 3.63 11.92 14.82
C LEU A 148 4.66 11.43 13.80
N SER A 149 4.43 10.27 13.17
CA SER A 149 5.34 9.67 12.18
C SER A 149 4.93 9.98 10.74
N ALA A 150 3.87 10.78 10.57
CA ALA A 150 3.33 11.13 9.27
C ALA A 150 3.30 12.67 9.06
N PRO A 151 4.46 13.34 8.99
CA PRO A 151 4.53 14.78 8.78
C PRO A 151 4.04 15.17 7.39
N ILE A 152 3.30 16.28 7.27
CA ILE A 152 2.78 16.78 6.01
C ILE A 152 3.66 17.94 5.52
N THR A 153 4.17 17.84 4.28
CA THR A 153 5.01 18.88 3.64
C THR A 153 4.24 19.61 2.54
N ALA A 154 4.83 20.64 1.96
CA ALA A 154 4.27 21.39 0.83
C ALA A 154 3.90 20.52 -0.39
N HIS A 155 4.53 19.36 -0.52
CA HIS A 155 4.39 18.51 -1.69
C HIS A 155 3.66 17.20 -1.41
N THR A 156 3.23 16.95 -0.17
CA THR A 156 2.57 15.70 0.23
C THR A 156 1.35 15.40 -0.64
N TRP A 157 0.49 16.39 -0.91
CA TRP A 157 -0.68 16.23 -1.77
C TRP A 157 -0.32 15.71 -3.17
N THR A 158 0.64 16.36 -3.84
CA THR A 158 1.08 15.97 -5.20
C THR A 158 1.70 14.58 -5.21
N ALA A 159 2.56 14.28 -4.24
CA ALA A 159 3.20 12.97 -4.12
C ALA A 159 2.19 11.86 -3.88
N ALA A 160 1.20 12.12 -3.01
CA ALA A 160 0.10 11.20 -2.74
C ALA A 160 -0.71 10.85 -3.99
N LEU A 161 -1.13 11.87 -4.72
CA LEU A 161 -1.88 11.67 -5.96
C LEU A 161 -1.05 10.93 -7.02
N ALA A 162 0.25 11.23 -7.13
CA ALA A 162 1.13 10.52 -8.04
C ALA A 162 1.23 9.03 -7.70
N SER A 163 1.38 8.68 -6.42
CA SER A 163 1.43 7.29 -5.94
C SER A 163 0.13 6.54 -6.23
N ALA A 164 -1.02 7.13 -5.89
CA ALA A 164 -2.33 6.55 -6.20
C ALA A 164 -2.52 6.32 -7.71
N ARG A 165 -2.09 7.26 -8.54
CA ARG A 165 -2.19 7.15 -9.99
C ARG A 165 -1.29 6.06 -10.56
N VAL A 166 -0.07 5.86 -10.02
CA VAL A 166 0.80 4.73 -10.38
C VAL A 166 0.09 3.40 -10.16
N ALA A 167 -0.54 3.22 -9.01
CA ALA A 167 -1.29 2.00 -8.70
C ALA A 167 -2.48 1.79 -9.64
N ILE A 168 -3.23 2.85 -9.98
CA ILE A 168 -4.33 2.79 -10.95
C ILE A 168 -3.82 2.40 -12.34
N GLU A 169 -2.72 2.99 -12.82
CA GLU A 169 -2.15 2.65 -14.13
C GLU A 169 -1.62 1.20 -14.16
N ALA A 170 -1.03 0.73 -13.06
CA ALA A 170 -0.62 -0.66 -12.92
C ALA A 170 -1.82 -1.62 -12.94
N THR A 171 -2.91 -1.29 -12.24
CA THR A 171 -4.17 -2.03 -12.27
C THR A 171 -4.73 -2.12 -13.69
N LYS A 172 -4.79 -1.01 -14.42
CA LYS A 172 -5.24 -0.99 -15.83
C LYS A 172 -4.42 -1.93 -16.70
N ARG A 173 -3.11 -1.97 -16.52
CA ARG A 173 -2.23 -2.86 -17.29
C ARG A 173 -2.53 -4.33 -17.02
N ILE A 174 -2.58 -4.76 -15.77
CA ILE A 174 -2.84 -6.17 -15.45
C ILE A 174 -4.24 -6.62 -15.86
N THR A 175 -5.18 -5.70 -16.00
CA THR A 175 -6.56 -6.00 -16.38
C THR A 175 -6.78 -5.99 -17.90
N SER A 176 -6.08 -5.11 -18.63
CA SER A 176 -6.22 -4.97 -20.09
C SER A 176 -5.31 -5.88 -20.91
N ASP A 177 -4.24 -6.42 -20.31
CA ASP A 177 -3.27 -7.32 -20.99
C ASP A 177 -3.36 -8.76 -20.44
N PRO A 178 -4.19 -9.63 -20.99
CA PRO A 178 -4.41 -10.99 -20.47
C PRO A 178 -3.12 -11.85 -20.31
N PRO A 179 -2.09 -11.74 -21.16
CA PRO A 179 -0.83 -12.42 -20.97
C PRO A 179 -0.05 -11.97 -19.74
N LEU A 180 -0.30 -10.75 -19.23
CA LEU A 180 0.41 -10.20 -18.11
C LEU A 180 -0.09 -10.80 -16.79
N ARG A 181 0.79 -11.52 -16.08
CA ARG A 181 0.45 -12.18 -14.82
C ARG A 181 0.57 -11.28 -13.60
N GLY A 182 1.35 -10.21 -13.67
CA GLY A 182 1.49 -9.27 -12.58
C GLY A 182 2.24 -8.01 -12.96
N ALA A 183 2.22 -7.04 -12.05
CA ALA A 183 2.94 -5.78 -12.14
C ALA A 183 3.38 -5.32 -10.75
N PHE A 184 4.33 -4.41 -10.68
CA PHE A 184 4.74 -3.75 -9.45
C PHE A 184 4.57 -2.24 -9.56
N ALA A 185 3.86 -1.66 -8.60
CA ALA A 185 3.70 -0.23 -8.43
C ALA A 185 4.66 0.25 -7.34
N LEU A 186 5.65 1.06 -7.73
CA LEU A 186 6.67 1.62 -6.84
C LEU A 186 6.44 3.11 -6.65
N TRP A 187 6.44 3.55 -5.40
CA TRP A 187 6.42 4.95 -5.00
C TRP A 187 7.46 5.28 -3.92
N GLY A 188 7.69 6.59 -3.69
CA GLY A 188 8.81 7.06 -2.88
C GLY A 188 8.62 6.94 -1.39
N ALA A 189 7.45 7.30 -0.91
CA ALA A 189 7.12 7.29 0.52
C ALA A 189 5.70 6.78 0.70
N ALA A 190 5.48 5.98 1.73
CA ALA A 190 4.13 5.74 2.21
C ALA A 190 3.60 7.07 2.73
N LEU A 191 2.42 7.44 2.30
CA LEU A 191 1.91 8.79 2.52
C LEU A 191 0.87 8.79 3.62
N PRO A 192 0.86 9.85 4.45
CA PRO A 192 -0.09 10.00 5.52
C PRO A 192 -1.51 10.23 4.98
N PHE A 193 -2.29 9.17 4.80
CA PHE A 193 -3.71 9.27 4.51
C PHE A 193 -4.56 8.66 5.63
N PRO A 194 -4.89 9.40 6.67
CA PRO A 194 -5.90 8.95 7.61
C PRO A 194 -7.25 8.85 6.90
N LEU A 195 -7.90 7.70 7.04
CA LEU A 195 -9.29 7.57 6.65
C LEU A 195 -10.21 8.27 7.65
N ALA A 196 -11.25 8.89 7.11
CA ALA A 196 -12.24 9.63 7.84
C ALA A 196 -12.69 8.95 9.14
N ARG A 197 -12.69 9.75 10.14
CA ARG A 197 -13.38 9.72 11.43
C ARG A 197 -12.73 9.02 12.62
N TRP A 198 -11.78 8.08 12.54
CA TRP A 198 -11.23 7.48 13.78
C TRP A 198 -10.00 6.60 13.50
N HIS A 199 -8.80 7.06 13.85
CA HIS A 199 -7.56 6.30 14.11
C HIS A 199 -7.17 5.25 13.07
N ILE A 200 -6.40 5.61 12.00
CA ILE A 200 -5.93 4.61 11.05
C ILE A 200 -4.61 4.99 10.39
N ASP A 201 -3.73 4.01 10.30
CA ASP A 201 -2.43 4.02 9.65
C ASP A 201 -2.50 4.24 8.12
N LEU A 202 -1.44 4.64 7.54
CA LEU A 202 -1.31 5.55 6.42
C LEU A 202 -0.89 4.90 5.10
N SER A 203 -0.08 3.86 5.16
CA SER A 203 0.44 3.16 3.99
C SER A 203 -0.67 2.42 3.21
N SER A 204 -1.60 1.86 3.93
CA SER A 204 -2.67 1.02 3.38
C SER A 204 -3.81 1.76 2.67
N SER A 205 -3.97 3.08 2.84
CA SER A 205 -5.13 3.79 2.29
C SER A 205 -5.01 4.16 0.81
N LEU A 206 -3.79 4.39 0.31
CA LEU A 206 -3.55 4.54 -1.14
C LEU A 206 -3.83 3.25 -1.89
N PHE A 207 -3.51 2.13 -1.26
CA PHE A 207 -3.82 0.81 -1.74
C PHE A 207 -5.34 0.59 -1.86
N GLY A 208 -6.12 1.02 -0.87
CA GLY A 208 -7.57 1.02 -0.93
C GLY A 208 -8.11 1.70 -2.19
N THR A 209 -7.47 2.79 -2.64
CA THR A 209 -7.83 3.47 -3.89
C THR A 209 -7.61 2.58 -5.12
N ALA A 210 -6.52 1.82 -5.20
CA ALA A 210 -6.23 0.92 -6.31
C ALA A 210 -7.05 -0.38 -6.25
N ALA A 211 -7.25 -0.92 -5.06
CA ALA A 211 -7.93 -2.19 -4.83
C ALA A 211 -9.46 -2.08 -4.83
N ARG A 212 -10.04 -0.87 -4.83
CA ARG A 212 -11.49 -0.74 -4.84
C ARG A 212 -12.11 -1.32 -6.11
N PRO A 213 -13.23 -2.05 -5.97
CA PRO A 213 -13.99 -2.52 -7.12
C PRO A 213 -14.40 -1.39 -8.09
N ASP A 214 -14.52 -0.15 -7.62
CA ASP A 214 -14.85 1.01 -8.45
C ASP A 214 -13.66 1.56 -9.25
N THR A 215 -12.44 1.46 -8.73
CA THR A 215 -11.22 1.68 -9.52
C THR A 215 -11.04 0.55 -10.55
N MET A 216 -11.48 -0.65 -10.17
CA MET A 216 -11.69 -1.77 -11.07
C MET A 216 -12.94 -1.58 -11.97
N LEU A 217 -13.72 -0.48 -11.85
CA LEU A 217 -14.79 -0.09 -12.77
C LEU A 217 -14.28 0.29 -14.18
N GLY A 218 -13.01 0.55 -14.35
CA GLY A 218 -12.38 0.39 -15.66
C GLY A 218 -12.58 -1.01 -16.23
N LEU A 219 -12.71 -2.03 -15.38
CA LEU A 219 -13.14 -3.39 -15.75
C LEU A 219 -14.63 -3.49 -16.09
N ARG A 220 -15.52 -2.74 -15.44
CA ARG A 220 -16.95 -2.71 -15.80
C ARG A 220 -17.19 -2.22 -17.23
N SER A 221 -16.45 -1.22 -17.69
CA SER A 221 -16.57 -0.76 -19.07
C SER A 221 -16.09 -1.82 -20.08
N ALA A 222 -15.18 -2.71 -19.67
CA ALA A 222 -14.71 -3.83 -20.50
C ALA A 222 -15.66 -5.06 -20.48
N HIS A 223 -16.47 -5.23 -19.42
CA HIS A 223 -17.33 -6.42 -19.24
C HIS A 223 -18.85 -6.13 -19.33
N GLY A 224 -19.25 -4.88 -19.59
CA GLY A 224 -20.65 -4.47 -19.71
C GLY A 224 -21.32 -4.15 -18.37
N ALA A 225 -22.27 -3.23 -18.37
CA ALA A 225 -22.96 -2.67 -17.20
C ALA A 225 -23.80 -3.67 -16.35
N ALA A 226 -23.87 -4.94 -16.72
CA ALA A 226 -24.63 -5.98 -16.04
C ALA A 226 -23.78 -6.99 -15.26
N ALA A 227 -22.45 -6.89 -15.32
CA ALA A 227 -21.57 -7.80 -14.59
C ALA A 227 -21.53 -7.45 -13.07
N SER A 228 -21.53 -8.48 -12.23
CA SER A 228 -21.20 -8.32 -10.79
C SER A 228 -19.80 -7.75 -10.64
N LEU A 229 -19.55 -7.03 -9.54
CA LEU A 229 -18.19 -6.59 -9.21
C LEU A 229 -17.26 -7.81 -9.08
N PRO A 230 -16.02 -7.75 -9.62
CA PRO A 230 -15.08 -8.85 -9.45
C PRO A 230 -14.75 -9.03 -7.96
N LYS A 231 -14.54 -10.27 -7.54
CA LYS A 231 -13.99 -10.56 -6.22
C LYS A 231 -12.49 -10.29 -6.22
N VAL A 232 -12.04 -9.57 -5.22
CA VAL A 232 -10.63 -9.17 -5.06
C VAL A 232 -10.10 -9.69 -3.73
N ALA A 233 -8.90 -10.27 -3.74
CA ALA A 233 -8.16 -10.53 -2.53
C ALA A 233 -7.03 -9.51 -2.35
N ILE A 234 -6.84 -9.06 -1.13
CA ILE A 234 -5.71 -8.24 -0.69
C ILE A 234 -4.91 -9.09 0.29
N LEU A 235 -3.67 -9.35 -0.04
CA LEU A 235 -2.71 -10.02 0.82
C LEU A 235 -1.70 -8.99 1.31
N ASP A 236 -1.75 -8.70 2.58
CA ASP A 236 -0.87 -7.75 3.24
C ASP A 236 0.25 -8.51 3.92
N ILE A 237 1.48 -8.33 3.41
CA ILE A 237 2.70 -8.95 3.92
C ILE A 237 3.68 -7.93 4.51
N ASP A 238 3.22 -6.71 4.74
CA ASP A 238 3.90 -5.73 5.58
C ASP A 238 3.99 -6.22 7.02
N TYR A 239 5.02 -5.79 7.76
CA TYR A 239 5.16 -6.12 9.17
C TYR A 239 4.03 -5.54 10.01
N HIS A 240 3.53 -4.35 9.66
CA HIS A 240 2.48 -3.68 10.40
C HIS A 240 1.10 -4.09 9.90
N HIS A 241 0.12 -4.12 10.81
CA HIS A 241 -1.26 -4.36 10.41
C HIS A 241 -1.80 -3.20 9.57
N GLY A 242 -2.21 -3.46 8.34
CA GLY A 242 -2.83 -2.48 7.45
C GLY A 242 -4.25 -2.11 7.89
N ASN A 243 -4.37 -1.44 9.06
CA ASN A 243 -5.64 -1.10 9.68
C ASN A 243 -6.52 -0.20 8.79
N GLY A 244 -5.92 0.61 7.93
CA GLY A 244 -6.61 1.42 6.92
C GLY A 244 -7.31 0.58 5.88
N THR A 245 -6.60 -0.33 5.23
CA THR A 245 -7.17 -1.28 4.26
C THR A 245 -8.25 -2.14 4.89
N SER A 246 -7.96 -2.71 6.07
CA SER A 246 -8.94 -3.45 6.86
C SER A 246 -10.23 -2.65 7.06
N LYS A 247 -10.12 -1.38 7.48
CA LYS A 247 -11.28 -0.52 7.74
C LYS A 247 -12.08 -0.18 6.48
N VAL A 248 -11.39 0.12 5.37
CA VAL A 248 -12.05 0.47 4.08
C VAL A 248 -12.96 -0.66 3.62
N PHE A 249 -12.48 -1.89 3.70
CA PHE A 249 -13.18 -3.06 3.17
C PHE A 249 -13.89 -3.90 4.23
N TYR A 250 -13.95 -3.42 5.48
CA TYR A 250 -14.41 -4.21 6.61
C TYR A 250 -15.84 -4.76 6.45
N ASP A 251 -16.68 -4.07 5.67
CA ASP A 251 -18.09 -4.45 5.44
C ASP A 251 -18.41 -4.68 3.95
N ASP A 252 -17.35 -4.91 3.12
CA ASP A 252 -17.48 -5.20 1.69
C ASP A 252 -17.27 -6.70 1.39
N PRO A 253 -18.33 -7.45 1.05
CA PRO A 253 -18.24 -8.89 0.81
C PRO A 253 -17.53 -9.24 -0.52
N SER A 254 -17.23 -8.27 -1.38
CA SER A 254 -16.50 -8.48 -2.62
C SER A 254 -14.98 -8.43 -2.46
N VAL A 255 -14.50 -8.00 -1.28
CA VAL A 255 -13.06 -7.86 -0.99
C VAL A 255 -12.67 -8.71 0.22
N LEU A 256 -11.73 -9.62 0.03
CA LEU A 256 -11.07 -10.34 1.12
C LEU A 256 -9.77 -9.63 1.48
N TYR A 257 -9.63 -9.23 2.73
CA TYR A 257 -8.38 -8.72 3.28
C TYR A 257 -7.73 -9.76 4.19
N VAL A 258 -6.45 -10.08 3.94
CA VAL A 258 -5.65 -11.03 4.72
C VAL A 258 -4.33 -10.39 5.09
N SER A 259 -4.03 -10.25 6.39
CA SER A 259 -2.81 -9.61 6.88
C SER A 259 -1.99 -10.54 7.77
N LEU A 260 -0.66 -10.55 7.54
CA LEU A 260 0.34 -11.20 8.39
C LEU A 260 1.21 -10.12 9.03
N HIS A 261 1.07 -9.86 10.32
CA HIS A 261 1.70 -8.71 10.96
C HIS A 261 2.25 -9.03 12.36
N GLY A 262 3.18 -8.19 12.83
CA GLY A 262 3.76 -8.29 14.17
C GLY A 262 2.74 -7.93 15.27
N SER A 263 2.72 -8.73 16.35
CA SER A 263 1.86 -8.47 17.51
C SER A 263 2.50 -9.01 18.78
N PRO A 264 2.52 -8.24 19.88
CA PRO A 264 1.95 -6.89 20.05
C PRO A 264 2.89 -5.80 19.51
N ASP A 265 2.49 -5.07 18.48
CA ASP A 265 3.25 -3.96 17.94
C ASP A 265 2.32 -2.90 17.32
N TYR A 266 2.91 -1.82 16.71
CA TYR A 266 2.15 -0.79 16.02
C TYR A 266 1.20 -1.42 14.97
N PRO A 267 -0.04 -0.96 14.82
CA PRO A 267 -0.71 0.17 15.48
C PRO A 267 -1.40 -0.17 16.81
N TYR A 268 -1.04 -1.23 17.50
CA TYR A 268 -1.39 -1.71 18.85
C TYR A 268 -2.85 -2.09 19.08
N TYR A 269 -3.82 -1.42 18.48
CA TYR A 269 -5.24 -1.51 18.83
C TYR A 269 -6.09 -2.27 17.79
N THR A 270 -5.48 -2.72 16.69
CA THR A 270 -6.14 -3.41 15.59
C THR A 270 -5.33 -4.64 15.15
N GLY A 271 -5.90 -5.49 14.31
CA GLY A 271 -5.22 -6.68 13.80
C GLY A 271 -5.46 -7.94 14.63
N ALA A 272 -6.39 -7.91 15.57
CA ALA A 272 -6.72 -9.11 16.33
C ALA A 272 -7.36 -10.18 15.42
N SER A 273 -7.06 -11.46 15.68
CA SER A 273 -7.66 -12.59 14.93
C SER A 273 -9.19 -12.68 15.08
N SER A 274 -9.74 -11.99 16.05
CA SER A 274 -11.19 -11.86 16.26
C SER A 274 -11.85 -10.81 15.36
N GLU A 275 -11.09 -9.92 14.72
CA GLU A 275 -11.58 -8.96 13.75
C GLU A 275 -11.79 -9.67 12.41
N ARG A 276 -13.04 -9.98 12.07
CA ARG A 276 -13.39 -10.89 10.97
C ARG A 276 -14.25 -10.28 9.88
N GLY A 277 -14.34 -8.97 9.81
CA GLY A 277 -15.25 -8.24 8.91
C GLY A 277 -16.55 -7.85 9.58
N GLY A 278 -17.23 -6.88 8.97
CA GLY A 278 -18.51 -6.37 9.46
C GLY A 278 -19.69 -7.30 9.18
N PRO A 279 -20.91 -6.91 9.63
CA PRO A 279 -22.09 -7.76 9.51
C PRO A 279 -22.43 -8.19 8.08
N SER A 280 -22.13 -7.36 7.06
CA SER A 280 -22.38 -7.68 5.64
C SER A 280 -21.26 -8.51 5.00
N ALA A 281 -20.09 -8.61 5.64
CA ALA A 281 -18.88 -9.21 5.11
C ALA A 281 -18.13 -10.08 6.13
N LEU A 282 -18.86 -10.79 6.97
CA LEU A 282 -18.27 -11.64 8.00
C LEU A 282 -17.43 -12.76 7.39
N GLY A 283 -16.14 -12.80 7.74
CA GLY A 283 -15.16 -13.77 7.24
C GLY A 283 -14.28 -13.20 6.12
N THR A 284 -14.50 -11.97 5.65
CA THR A 284 -13.68 -11.34 4.60
C THR A 284 -12.53 -10.49 5.16
N ASN A 285 -12.36 -10.41 6.47
CA ASN A 285 -11.19 -9.84 7.14
C ASN A 285 -10.50 -10.94 7.94
N VAL A 286 -9.24 -11.24 7.63
CA VAL A 286 -8.50 -12.36 8.25
C VAL A 286 -7.13 -11.88 8.70
N ASN A 287 -6.89 -11.92 10.00
CA ASN A 287 -5.67 -11.47 10.64
C ASN A 287 -4.85 -12.64 11.18
N TYR A 288 -3.56 -12.63 10.89
CA TYR A 288 -2.54 -13.53 11.43
C TYR A 288 -1.54 -12.71 12.26
N PRO A 289 -1.88 -12.34 13.51
CA PRO A 289 -0.92 -11.70 14.41
C PRO A 289 0.19 -12.68 14.75
N LEU A 290 1.42 -12.35 14.40
CA LEU A 290 2.62 -13.15 14.61
C LEU A 290 3.47 -12.59 15.75
N PRO A 291 4.09 -13.45 16.58
CA PRO A 291 4.94 -12.98 17.66
C PRO A 291 6.19 -12.27 17.14
N LEU A 292 6.70 -11.32 17.92
CA LEU A 292 7.99 -10.69 17.69
C LEU A 292 9.08 -11.78 17.57
N GLY A 293 10.09 -11.54 16.75
CA GLY A 293 11.13 -12.52 16.46
C GLY A 293 10.69 -13.65 15.52
N THR A 294 9.54 -13.54 14.84
CA THR A 294 9.08 -14.54 13.87
C THR A 294 10.13 -14.81 12.80
N ASP A 295 10.48 -16.08 12.62
CA ASP A 295 11.47 -16.56 11.65
C ASP A 295 10.88 -16.94 10.29
N ASN A 296 11.75 -17.26 9.32
CA ASN A 296 11.36 -17.68 7.97
C ASN A 296 10.34 -18.82 7.97
N ALA A 297 10.57 -19.86 8.77
CA ALA A 297 9.75 -21.07 8.75
C ALA A 297 8.33 -20.78 9.25
N THR A 298 8.21 -20.03 10.34
CA THR A 298 6.93 -19.63 10.92
C THR A 298 6.16 -18.71 9.97
N TYR A 299 6.85 -17.73 9.38
CA TYR A 299 6.23 -16.79 8.45
C TYR A 299 5.72 -17.48 7.19
N LEU A 300 6.56 -18.28 6.51
CA LEU A 300 6.19 -18.98 5.27
C LEU A 300 5.07 -20.00 5.47
N LYS A 301 5.04 -20.65 6.63
CA LYS A 301 3.91 -21.52 7.01
C LYS A 301 2.62 -20.74 7.14
N THR A 302 2.66 -19.57 7.77
CA THR A 302 1.49 -18.69 7.92
C THR A 302 1.05 -18.13 6.57
N LEU A 303 1.98 -17.74 5.71
CA LEU A 303 1.69 -17.30 4.36
C LEU A 303 1.01 -18.40 3.53
N THR A 304 1.42 -19.65 3.71
CA THR A 304 0.73 -20.79 3.08
C THR A 304 -0.72 -20.90 3.54
N MET A 305 -0.97 -20.75 4.85
CA MET A 305 -2.34 -20.76 5.39
C MET A 305 -3.18 -19.60 4.85
N ALA A 306 -2.60 -18.40 4.75
CA ALA A 306 -3.23 -17.24 4.12
C ALA A 306 -3.60 -17.51 2.65
N GLY A 307 -2.71 -18.17 1.92
CA GLY A 307 -2.96 -18.59 0.53
C GLY A 307 -4.17 -19.51 0.39
N GLU A 308 -4.38 -20.45 1.31
CA GLU A 308 -5.56 -21.32 1.29
C GLU A 308 -6.86 -20.56 1.54
N VAL A 309 -6.83 -19.53 2.38
CA VAL A 309 -7.98 -18.64 2.59
C VAL A 309 -8.30 -17.87 1.29
N ILE A 310 -7.28 -17.34 0.61
CA ILE A 310 -7.45 -16.61 -0.66
C ILE A 310 -8.03 -17.53 -1.73
N LYS A 311 -7.52 -18.76 -1.87
CA LYS A 311 -8.08 -19.77 -2.81
C LYS A 311 -9.56 -20.06 -2.52
N SER A 312 -9.93 -20.17 -1.24
CA SER A 312 -11.30 -20.47 -0.82
C SER A 312 -12.28 -19.32 -1.11
N PHE A 313 -11.78 -18.09 -1.18
CA PHE A 313 -12.60 -16.91 -1.49
C PHE A 313 -12.96 -16.81 -2.97
N ASP A 314 -12.21 -17.50 -3.85
CA ASP A 314 -12.41 -17.49 -5.31
C ASP A 314 -12.29 -16.08 -5.91
N ALA A 315 -11.17 -15.40 -5.57
CA ALA A 315 -10.85 -14.08 -6.09
C ALA A 315 -10.43 -14.13 -7.57
N GLU A 316 -10.74 -13.08 -8.32
CA GLU A 316 -10.31 -12.91 -9.71
C GLU A 316 -8.95 -12.20 -9.83
N PHE A 317 -8.64 -11.36 -8.85
CA PHE A 317 -7.41 -10.58 -8.78
C PHE A 317 -6.83 -10.62 -7.37
N LEU A 318 -5.50 -10.56 -7.31
CA LEU A 318 -4.76 -10.43 -6.07
C LEU A 318 -4.02 -9.10 -6.05
N PHE A 319 -4.19 -8.36 -4.95
CA PHE A 319 -3.33 -7.24 -4.61
C PHE A 319 -2.44 -7.65 -3.45
N VAL A 320 -1.17 -7.29 -3.51
CA VAL A 320 -0.19 -7.57 -2.46
C VAL A 320 0.36 -6.27 -1.93
N SER A 321 0.02 -5.91 -0.67
CA SER A 321 0.75 -4.89 0.08
C SER A 321 2.13 -5.47 0.39
N LEU A 322 3.12 -5.03 -0.37
CA LEU A 322 4.49 -5.53 -0.31
C LEU A 322 5.33 -4.66 0.63
N GLY A 323 5.23 -4.91 1.92
CA GLY A 323 6.20 -4.46 2.91
C GLY A 323 7.35 -5.47 3.01
N VAL A 324 8.57 -4.99 3.18
CA VAL A 324 9.77 -5.80 3.43
C VAL A 324 10.48 -5.40 4.72
N ASP A 325 9.80 -4.67 5.58
CA ASP A 325 10.17 -4.38 6.96
C ASP A 325 10.12 -5.62 7.89
N THR A 326 9.71 -6.75 7.35
CA THR A 326 9.86 -8.06 7.97
C THR A 326 11.30 -8.56 8.04
N PHE A 327 12.27 -7.85 7.41
CA PHE A 327 13.69 -8.23 7.36
C PHE A 327 14.38 -8.07 8.72
N VAL A 328 15.26 -9.01 9.07
CA VAL A 328 15.91 -9.13 10.39
C VAL A 328 16.69 -7.88 10.86
N ASP A 329 17.22 -7.09 9.94
CA ASP A 329 17.95 -5.86 10.26
C ASP A 329 17.13 -4.60 9.98
N ASP A 330 15.81 -4.70 9.91
CA ASP A 330 14.97 -3.52 9.78
C ASP A 330 15.03 -2.67 11.06
N PRO A 331 15.19 -1.33 10.95
CA PRO A 331 15.45 -0.49 12.13
C PRO A 331 14.24 -0.26 13.03
N ILE A 332 13.02 -0.55 12.58
CA ILE A 332 11.80 -0.20 13.33
C ILE A 332 10.88 -1.40 13.63
N THR A 333 11.25 -2.60 13.20
CA THR A 333 10.45 -3.80 13.35
C THR A 333 11.23 -4.95 14.00
N ASP A 334 10.58 -6.07 14.32
CA ASP A 334 11.18 -7.14 15.12
C ASP A 334 10.83 -8.55 14.57
N PHE A 335 10.72 -8.72 13.25
CA PHE A 335 10.76 -10.04 12.65
C PHE A 335 12.20 -10.42 12.26
N HIS A 336 12.46 -11.72 12.14
CA HIS A 336 13.79 -12.24 11.84
C HIS A 336 13.84 -12.94 10.47
N LEU A 337 13.17 -12.36 9.46
CA LEU A 337 13.25 -12.91 8.12
C LEU A 337 14.58 -12.56 7.48
N THR A 338 15.18 -13.57 6.83
CA THR A 338 16.41 -13.40 6.07
C THR A 338 16.12 -13.34 4.57
N LEU A 339 17.12 -12.99 3.74
CA LEU A 339 16.93 -12.86 2.30
C LEU A 339 16.38 -14.13 1.63
N GLU A 340 16.58 -15.30 2.20
CA GLU A 340 16.08 -16.57 1.68
C GLU A 340 14.57 -16.73 1.73
N ALA A 341 13.87 -15.99 2.59
CA ALA A 341 12.42 -16.04 2.69
C ALA A 341 11.72 -15.40 1.48
N TYR A 342 12.24 -14.27 0.98
CA TYR A 342 11.56 -13.44 0.00
C TYR A 342 11.28 -14.14 -1.35
N PRO A 343 12.22 -14.87 -1.97
CA PRO A 343 11.91 -15.65 -3.17
C PRO A 343 10.85 -16.73 -2.92
N GLN A 344 10.82 -17.32 -1.73
CA GLN A 344 9.82 -18.33 -1.35
C GLN A 344 8.43 -17.68 -1.19
N MET A 345 8.37 -16.46 -0.62
CA MET A 345 7.11 -15.69 -0.56
C MET A 345 6.57 -15.45 -1.96
N GLY A 346 7.39 -14.97 -2.88
CA GLY A 346 7.01 -14.76 -4.29
C GLY A 346 6.49 -16.04 -4.96
N THR A 347 7.16 -17.17 -4.73
CA THR A 347 6.75 -18.48 -5.25
C THR A 347 5.39 -18.91 -4.70
N LEU A 348 5.16 -18.75 -3.40
CA LEU A 348 3.87 -19.05 -2.76
C LEU A 348 2.74 -18.18 -3.32
N ILE A 349 2.99 -16.88 -3.50
CA ILE A 349 2.02 -15.94 -4.09
C ILE A 349 1.69 -16.36 -5.54
N ALA A 350 2.70 -16.70 -6.36
CA ALA A 350 2.50 -17.15 -7.73
C ALA A 350 1.67 -18.43 -7.82
N SER A 351 1.79 -19.34 -6.81
CA SER A 351 1.03 -20.61 -6.75
C SER A 351 -0.47 -20.42 -6.58
N LEU A 352 -0.93 -19.22 -6.22
CA LEU A 352 -2.36 -18.87 -6.17
C LEU A 352 -2.97 -18.78 -7.57
N GLY A 353 -2.16 -18.61 -8.62
CA GLY A 353 -2.60 -18.57 -10.00
C GLY A 353 -3.34 -17.29 -10.42
N LEU A 354 -3.40 -16.29 -9.55
CA LEU A 354 -4.11 -15.04 -9.75
C LEU A 354 -3.25 -14.00 -10.48
N ARG A 355 -3.89 -13.14 -11.26
CA ARG A 355 -3.24 -11.91 -11.74
C ARG A 355 -2.98 -10.99 -10.55
N THR A 356 -1.72 -10.59 -10.36
CA THR A 356 -1.26 -9.98 -9.12
C THR A 356 -0.67 -8.60 -9.35
N LEU A 357 -1.16 -7.60 -8.60
CA LEU A 357 -0.51 -6.31 -8.47
C LEU A 357 0.22 -6.26 -7.12
N PHE A 358 1.54 -6.09 -7.18
CA PHE A 358 2.33 -5.75 -6.00
C PHE A 358 2.40 -4.24 -5.86
N VAL A 359 2.24 -3.78 -4.64
CA VAL A 359 2.24 -2.37 -4.28
C VAL A 359 3.24 -2.18 -3.16
N MET A 360 4.22 -1.28 -3.35
CA MET A 360 5.27 -1.06 -2.34
C MET A 360 4.69 -0.44 -1.08
N GLU A 361 5.08 -0.99 0.07
CA GLU A 361 4.75 -0.47 1.40
C GLU A 361 6.03 -0.29 2.24
N GLY A 362 6.06 -0.80 3.48
CA GLY A 362 7.16 -0.67 4.41
C GLY A 362 8.46 -1.37 3.98
N GLY A 363 9.50 -1.13 4.76
CA GLY A 363 10.87 -1.61 4.57
C GLY A 363 11.87 -0.47 4.65
N TYR A 364 12.71 -0.49 5.67
CA TYR A 364 13.54 0.65 6.08
C TYR A 364 15.02 0.29 6.17
N CYS A 365 15.37 -0.97 6.01
CA CYS A 365 16.76 -1.42 5.90
C CYS A 365 17.32 -1.11 4.50
N LEU A 366 17.79 0.12 4.27
CA LEU A 366 18.29 0.59 2.96
C LEU A 366 19.31 -0.34 2.29
N PRO A 367 20.25 -1.00 2.99
CA PRO A 367 21.18 -1.94 2.38
C PRO A 367 20.50 -3.20 1.81
N ALA A 368 19.38 -3.62 2.34
CA ALA A 368 18.72 -4.89 2.00
C ALA A 368 17.42 -4.72 1.20
N ILE A 369 16.74 -3.56 1.29
CA ILE A 369 15.39 -3.34 0.75
C ILE A 369 15.27 -3.74 -0.74
N GLY A 370 16.23 -3.36 -1.57
CA GLY A 370 16.23 -3.70 -3.00
C GLY A 370 16.36 -5.21 -3.23
N ALA A 371 17.16 -5.91 -2.42
CA ALA A 371 17.30 -7.37 -2.50
C ALA A 371 16.05 -8.10 -2.02
N CYS A 372 15.40 -7.62 -0.95
CA CYS A 372 14.16 -8.19 -0.42
C CYS A 372 13.03 -8.09 -1.46
N VAL A 373 12.76 -6.89 -1.98
CA VAL A 373 11.72 -6.66 -2.99
C VAL A 373 12.00 -7.48 -4.25
N ARG A 374 13.25 -7.44 -4.73
CA ARG A 374 13.66 -8.24 -5.88
C ARG A 374 13.43 -9.74 -5.65
N GLY A 375 13.76 -10.25 -4.46
CA GLY A 375 13.55 -11.64 -4.11
C GLY A 375 12.10 -12.08 -4.29
N VAL A 376 11.14 -11.30 -3.76
CA VAL A 376 9.72 -11.58 -3.93
C VAL A 376 9.30 -11.59 -5.39
N LEU A 377 9.67 -10.55 -6.14
CA LEU A 377 9.23 -10.41 -7.53
C LEU A 377 9.89 -11.46 -8.45
N GLU A 378 11.18 -11.79 -8.25
CA GLU A 378 11.84 -12.87 -8.99
C GLU A 378 11.24 -14.24 -8.69
N GLY A 379 10.93 -14.54 -7.42
CA GLY A 379 10.24 -15.77 -7.03
C GLY A 379 8.87 -15.90 -7.70
N PHE A 380 8.12 -14.82 -7.76
CA PHE A 380 6.82 -14.76 -8.44
C PHE A 380 6.94 -15.01 -9.97
N VAL A 381 7.87 -14.30 -10.62
CA VAL A 381 8.09 -14.41 -12.08
C VAL A 381 8.58 -15.81 -12.46
N ALA A 382 9.55 -16.36 -11.71
CA ALA A 382 10.13 -17.67 -12.00
C ALA A 382 9.09 -18.79 -11.87
N ALA A 383 8.28 -18.80 -10.81
CA ALA A 383 7.22 -19.78 -10.61
C ALA A 383 6.11 -19.66 -11.66
N GLY A 384 5.76 -18.43 -12.06
CA GLY A 384 4.79 -18.18 -13.13
C GLY A 384 5.22 -18.68 -14.51
N ALA A 385 6.53 -18.67 -14.82
CA ALA A 385 7.08 -19.14 -16.10
C ALA A 385 7.07 -20.66 -16.23
N THR A 386 7.16 -21.39 -15.15
CA THR A 386 7.23 -22.86 -15.16
C THR A 386 5.87 -23.55 -15.34
N GLY A 387 4.77 -22.81 -15.24
CA GLY A 387 3.41 -23.38 -15.33
C GLY A 387 3.12 -24.43 -14.25
N ALA A 388 3.94 -24.47 -13.20
CA ALA A 388 3.82 -25.46 -12.15
C ALA A 388 2.58 -25.16 -11.29
N ALA A 389 1.44 -25.82 -11.62
CA ALA A 389 0.47 -26.15 -10.60
C ALA A 389 1.18 -27.15 -9.67
N ILE A 390 1.41 -26.74 -8.44
CA ILE A 390 1.86 -27.65 -7.37
C ILE A 390 0.65 -28.38 -6.81
#